data_8ba50eab198a339f0e606bb289f9d5ef
#
_entry.id   8ba50eab198a339f0e606bb289f9d5ef
#
_cell.length_a   1.000
_cell.length_b   1.000
_cell.length_c   1.000
_cell.angle_alpha   90.00
_cell.angle_beta   90.00
_cell.angle_gamma   90.00
#
_symmetry.space_group_name_H-M   'P 1'
#
loop_
_entity.id
_entity.type
_entity.pdbx_description
1 polymer ?
#
loop_
_entity_poly.entity_id
_entity_poly.type
_entity_poly.pdbx_seq_one_letter_code
_entity_poly.pdbx_strand_id
1 'polypeptide(L)'
;MIDKTFFDNVSRETIDDFYNFKSLLMKWNVEINLVSSSTIVDFMTRHVLDSVQLIKYFHSVKGKLLDIGTGGGFPGIPLAIYAKNVYPKIKFNFMDSNSKKCLFIEEACRHLNIEANIICGRIETIPSVDSDIIVSRALAPL
;
A
#
# COMPACT_ATOMS: atom_id res chain seq x y z
N MET A 1 16.64 5.19 8.53
CA MET A 1 15.33 4.61 8.91
C MET A 1 14.43 5.72 9.43
N ILE A 2 13.17 5.70 9.00
CA ILE A 2 12.17 6.62 9.56
C ILE A 2 11.78 6.10 10.94
N ASP A 3 11.83 6.96 11.94
CA ASP A 3 11.45 6.61 13.29
C ASP A 3 10.02 7.07 13.64
N LYS A 4 9.60 6.84 14.87
CA LYS A 4 8.25 7.19 15.32
C LYS A 4 7.93 8.68 15.23
N THR A 5 8.94 9.55 15.20
CA THR A 5 8.75 10.98 15.08
C THR A 5 8.23 11.39 13.70
N PHE A 6 8.30 10.49 12.71
CA PHE A 6 7.70 10.70 11.40
C PHE A 6 6.24 11.17 11.50
N PHE A 7 5.47 10.56 12.40
CA PHE A 7 4.06 10.87 12.54
C PHE A 7 3.79 12.27 13.10
N ASP A 8 4.76 12.86 13.79
CA ASP A 8 4.62 14.21 14.33
C ASP A 8 4.56 15.27 13.23
N ASN A 9 5.08 14.94 12.05
CA ASN A 9 5.15 15.84 10.90
C ASN A 9 4.12 15.52 9.82
N VAL A 10 3.22 14.59 10.08
CA VAL A 10 2.19 14.15 9.14
C VAL A 10 0.86 14.79 9.51
N SER A 11 0.06 15.17 8.51
CA SER A 11 -1.23 15.78 8.78
C SER A 11 -2.16 14.84 9.54
N ARG A 12 -3.08 15.41 10.32
CA ARG A 12 -4.08 14.62 11.04
C ARG A 12 -4.94 13.79 10.10
N GLU A 13 -5.30 14.35 8.95
CA GLU A 13 -6.06 13.63 7.94
C GLU A 13 -5.33 12.37 7.46
N THR A 14 -4.03 12.48 7.22
CA THR A 14 -3.21 11.32 6.82
C THR A 14 -3.17 10.27 7.92
N ILE A 15 -3.01 10.67 9.16
CA ILE A 15 -3.05 9.75 10.32
C ILE A 15 -4.40 9.05 10.39
N ASP A 16 -5.49 9.79 10.23
CA ASP A 16 -6.85 9.21 10.24
C ASP A 16 -7.01 8.18 9.11
N ASP A 17 -6.47 8.46 7.94
CA ASP A 17 -6.49 7.50 6.83
C ASP A 17 -5.74 6.22 7.15
N PHE A 18 -4.60 6.29 7.84
CA PHE A 18 -3.90 5.09 8.29
C PHE A 18 -4.76 4.25 9.23
N TYR A 19 -5.44 4.88 10.18
CA TYR A 19 -6.32 4.15 11.10
C TYR A 19 -7.57 3.61 10.42
N ASN A 20 -8.11 4.33 9.44
CA ASN A 20 -9.22 3.85 8.63
C ASN A 20 -8.80 2.62 7.82
N PHE A 21 -7.59 2.62 7.28
CA PHE A 21 -7.04 1.47 6.59
C PHE A 21 -6.88 0.28 7.53
N LYS A 22 -6.37 0.50 8.74
CA LYS A 22 -6.27 -0.55 9.76
C LYS A 22 -7.63 -1.20 10.04
N SER A 23 -8.67 -0.38 10.17
CA SER A 23 -10.02 -0.88 10.43
C SER A 23 -10.53 -1.77 9.30
N LEU A 24 -10.28 -1.38 8.05
CA LEU A 24 -10.63 -2.19 6.88
C LEU A 24 -9.87 -3.51 6.86
N LEU A 25 -8.57 -3.47 7.15
CA LEU A 25 -7.74 -4.68 7.24
C LEU A 25 -8.28 -5.64 8.28
N MET A 26 -8.60 -5.16 9.46
CA MET A 26 -9.12 -6.00 10.54
C MET A 26 -10.43 -6.65 10.14
N LYS A 27 -11.30 -5.90 9.49
CA LYS A 27 -12.61 -6.39 9.04
C LYS A 27 -12.45 -7.51 8.00
N TRP A 28 -11.61 -7.30 7.00
CA TRP A 28 -11.43 -8.26 5.92
C TRP A 28 -10.55 -9.45 6.33
N ASN A 29 -9.63 -9.23 7.28
CA ASN A 29 -8.70 -10.27 7.75
C ASN A 29 -9.42 -11.46 8.41
N VAL A 30 -10.65 -11.28 8.85
CA VAL A 30 -11.48 -12.35 9.40
C VAL A 30 -11.74 -13.45 8.34
N GLU A 31 -11.91 -13.06 7.09
CA GLU A 31 -12.25 -13.99 6.01
C GLU A 31 -11.07 -14.36 5.12
N ILE A 32 -10.14 -13.43 4.92
CA ILE A 32 -8.94 -13.66 4.10
C ILE A 32 -7.71 -13.23 4.86
N ASN A 33 -6.61 -13.97 4.70
CA ASN A 33 -5.35 -13.67 5.40
C ASN A 33 -4.61 -12.55 4.67
N LEU A 34 -4.79 -11.31 5.15
CA LEU A 34 -4.12 -10.13 4.62
C LEU A 34 -2.83 -9.82 5.38
N VAL A 35 -2.88 -9.93 6.69
CA VAL A 35 -1.75 -9.69 7.59
C VAL A 35 -1.84 -10.68 8.75
N SER A 36 -0.70 -10.94 9.42
CA SER A 36 -0.73 -11.78 10.61
C SER A 36 -1.34 -11.01 11.78
N SER A 37 -2.10 -11.73 12.62
CA SER A 37 -2.72 -11.13 13.80
C SER A 37 -1.70 -10.58 14.79
N SER A 38 -0.50 -11.18 14.84
CA SER A 38 0.56 -10.72 15.73
C SER A 38 1.15 -9.37 15.33
N THR A 39 1.17 -9.05 14.03
CA THR A 39 1.73 -7.79 13.54
C THR A 39 0.73 -6.65 13.50
N ILE A 40 -0.58 -6.96 13.49
CA ILE A 40 -1.59 -5.89 13.44
C ILE A 40 -1.65 -5.07 14.73
N VAL A 41 -1.20 -5.65 15.84
CA VAL A 41 -1.12 -4.95 17.12
C VAL A 41 -0.21 -3.72 17.01
N ASP A 42 0.91 -3.85 16.28
CA ASP A 42 1.86 -2.78 16.04
C ASP A 42 1.73 -2.23 14.61
N PHE A 43 0.51 -2.03 14.16
CA PHE A 43 0.22 -1.66 12.77
C PHE A 43 1.01 -0.45 12.30
N MET A 44 1.05 0.63 13.09
CA MET A 44 1.73 1.87 12.70
C MET A 44 3.23 1.67 12.53
N THR A 45 3.85 0.82 13.34
CA THR A 45 5.29 0.55 13.26
C THR A 45 5.61 -0.55 12.26
N ARG A 46 4.91 -1.68 12.34
CA ARG A 46 5.21 -2.89 11.55
C ARG A 46 4.78 -2.78 10.10
N HIS A 47 3.74 -2.01 9.82
CA HIS A 47 3.20 -1.91 8.47
C HIS A 47 3.31 -0.53 7.89
N VAL A 48 2.92 0.51 8.61
CA VAL A 48 2.92 1.86 8.07
C VAL A 48 4.34 2.43 7.96
N LEU A 49 5.09 2.49 9.07
CA LEU A 49 6.47 3.01 9.03
C LEU A 49 7.35 2.21 8.08
N ASP A 50 7.22 0.89 8.13
CA ASP A 50 7.98 0.01 7.24
C ASP A 50 7.71 0.33 5.76
N SER A 51 6.47 0.63 5.42
CA SER A 51 6.10 0.99 4.05
C SER A 51 6.56 2.38 3.66
N VAL A 52 6.24 3.40 4.47
CA VAL A 52 6.50 4.79 4.10
C VAL A 52 7.98 5.15 4.09
N GLN A 53 8.84 4.37 4.75
CA GLN A 53 10.28 4.59 4.67
C GLN A 53 10.82 4.48 3.23
N LEU A 54 10.10 3.82 2.33
CA LEU A 54 10.48 3.71 0.92
C LEU A 54 10.44 5.05 0.19
N ILE A 55 9.76 6.05 0.74
CA ILE A 55 9.71 7.40 0.18
C ILE A 55 11.11 7.97 -0.08
N LYS A 56 12.07 7.67 0.79
CA LYS A 56 13.45 8.14 0.66
C LYS A 56 14.13 7.69 -0.65
N TYR A 57 13.60 6.65 -1.29
CA TYR A 57 14.13 6.15 -2.55
C TYR A 57 13.42 6.72 -3.78
N PHE A 58 12.41 7.55 -3.60
CA PHE A 58 11.72 8.16 -4.72
C PHE A 58 12.60 9.23 -5.35
N HIS A 59 12.91 9.04 -6.64
CA HIS A 59 13.75 9.98 -7.39
C HIS A 59 12.94 11.09 -8.07
N SER A 60 11.62 11.01 -8.02
CA SER A 60 10.73 11.98 -8.64
C SER A 60 9.46 12.12 -7.80
N VAL A 61 8.87 13.32 -7.87
CA VAL A 61 7.59 13.62 -7.22
C VAL A 61 6.39 13.28 -8.11
N LYS A 62 6.65 12.71 -9.29
CA LYS A 62 5.62 12.28 -10.25
C LYS A 62 6.06 10.97 -10.90
N GLY A 63 5.11 10.29 -11.51
CA GLY A 63 5.39 9.04 -12.23
C GLY A 63 4.39 7.97 -11.86
N LYS A 64 4.63 6.77 -12.38
CA LYS A 64 3.78 5.60 -12.16
C LYS A 64 4.48 4.63 -11.23
N LEU A 65 3.81 4.29 -10.13
CA LEU A 65 4.29 3.31 -9.16
C LEU A 65 3.48 2.02 -9.31
N LEU A 66 4.17 0.90 -9.35
CA LEU A 66 3.55 -0.43 -9.38
C LEU A 66 3.94 -1.20 -8.13
N ASP A 67 2.94 -1.65 -7.37
CA ASP A 67 3.12 -2.54 -6.23
C ASP A 67 2.78 -3.97 -6.68
N ILE A 68 3.80 -4.81 -6.80
CA ILE A 68 3.66 -6.20 -7.26
C ILE A 68 3.47 -7.12 -6.06
N GLY A 69 2.41 -7.93 -6.10
CA GLY A 69 2.09 -8.83 -5.01
C GLY A 69 1.64 -8.05 -3.79
N THR A 70 0.77 -7.09 -4.00
CA THR A 70 0.37 -6.12 -2.97
C THR A 70 -0.27 -6.75 -1.73
N GLY A 71 -0.91 -7.91 -1.87
CA GLY A 71 -1.50 -8.65 -0.75
C GLY A 71 -2.48 -7.82 0.07
N GLY A 72 -2.14 -7.54 1.31
CA GLY A 72 -2.92 -6.67 2.19
C GLY A 72 -2.76 -5.18 1.91
N GLY A 73 -2.12 -4.82 0.80
CA GLY A 73 -1.92 -3.43 0.41
C GLY A 73 -0.58 -2.86 0.82
N PHE A 74 0.41 -3.71 1.06
CA PHE A 74 1.73 -3.26 1.53
C PHE A 74 2.82 -3.54 0.49
N PRO A 75 3.69 -2.56 0.23
CA PRO A 75 3.76 -1.24 0.85
C PRO A 75 2.86 -0.18 0.18
N GLY A 76 2.10 -0.53 -0.85
CA GLY A 76 1.45 0.41 -1.74
C GLY A 76 0.39 1.31 -1.10
N ILE A 77 -0.52 0.76 -0.27
CA ILE A 77 -1.59 1.57 0.33
C ILE A 77 -1.06 2.62 1.30
N PRO A 78 -0.17 2.30 2.25
CA PRO A 78 0.43 3.34 3.10
C PRO A 78 1.18 4.40 2.30
N LEU A 79 1.90 3.99 1.24
CA LEU A 79 2.57 4.94 0.35
C LEU A 79 1.56 5.86 -0.35
N ALA A 80 0.45 5.31 -0.84
CA ALA A 80 -0.58 6.09 -1.51
C ALA A 80 -1.28 7.07 -0.55
N ILE A 81 -1.55 6.64 0.68
CA ILE A 81 -2.11 7.51 1.71
C ILE A 81 -1.19 8.71 1.96
N TYR A 82 0.09 8.45 2.16
CA TYR A 82 1.07 9.51 2.38
C TYR A 82 1.21 10.41 1.15
N ALA A 83 1.34 9.80 -0.03
CA ALA A 83 1.59 10.53 -1.28
C ALA A 83 0.41 11.39 -1.71
N LYS A 84 -0.80 11.09 -1.27
CA LYS A 84 -2.00 11.83 -1.64
C LYS A 84 -1.84 13.34 -1.39
N ASN A 85 -1.17 13.72 -0.32
CA ASN A 85 -0.93 15.12 0.03
C ASN A 85 0.48 15.61 -0.30
N VAL A 86 1.47 14.72 -0.31
CA VAL A 86 2.88 15.09 -0.47
C VAL A 86 3.36 14.93 -1.91
N TYR A 87 2.90 13.88 -2.59
CA TYR A 87 3.27 13.57 -3.97
C TYR A 87 2.02 13.26 -4.80
N PRO A 88 1.10 14.22 -4.97
CA PRO A 88 -0.21 13.95 -5.60
C PRO A 88 -0.13 13.56 -7.08
N LYS A 89 1.03 13.73 -7.72
CA LYS A 89 1.23 13.39 -9.12
C LYS A 89 1.74 11.97 -9.34
N ILE A 90 1.99 11.21 -8.28
CA ILE A 90 2.32 9.79 -8.40
C ILE A 90 1.03 9.00 -8.61
N LYS A 91 1.01 8.19 -9.67
CA LYS A 91 -0.12 7.32 -10.01
C LYS A 91 0.17 5.91 -9.53
N PHE A 92 -0.74 5.34 -8.76
CA PHE A 92 -0.57 4.04 -8.14
C PHE A 92 -1.26 2.95 -8.94
N ASN A 93 -0.54 1.83 -9.09
CA ASN A 93 -1.05 0.59 -9.66
C ASN A 93 -0.76 -0.52 -8.68
N PHE A 94 -1.75 -1.36 -8.40
CA PHE A 94 -1.64 -2.49 -7.50
C PHE A 94 -1.87 -3.77 -8.26
N MET A 95 -1.02 -4.76 -8.06
CA MET A 95 -1.11 -6.05 -8.74
C MET A 95 -1.07 -7.19 -7.75
N ASP A 96 -1.99 -8.12 -7.88
CA ASP A 96 -2.01 -9.37 -7.14
C ASP A 96 -2.68 -10.46 -7.96
N SER A 97 -2.28 -11.71 -7.76
CA SER A 97 -2.88 -12.84 -8.44
C SER A 97 -4.16 -13.34 -7.77
N ASN A 98 -4.37 -12.97 -6.51
CA ASN A 98 -5.52 -13.44 -5.73
C ASN A 98 -6.70 -12.49 -5.90
N SER A 99 -7.82 -13.00 -6.45
CA SER A 99 -8.98 -12.18 -6.73
C SER A 99 -9.62 -11.55 -5.50
N LYS A 100 -9.62 -12.26 -4.37
CA LYS A 100 -10.18 -11.74 -3.12
C LYS A 100 -9.35 -10.59 -2.56
N LYS A 101 -8.02 -10.70 -2.68
CA LYS A 101 -7.13 -9.61 -2.29
C LYS A 101 -7.30 -8.40 -3.19
N CYS A 102 -7.49 -8.61 -4.49
CA CYS A 102 -7.79 -7.51 -5.42
C CYS A 102 -9.07 -6.78 -5.04
N LEU A 103 -10.11 -7.50 -4.65
CA LEU A 103 -11.36 -6.89 -4.17
C LEU A 103 -11.13 -6.06 -2.91
N PHE A 104 -10.32 -6.56 -1.99
CA PHE A 104 -9.95 -5.79 -0.81
C PHE A 104 -9.25 -4.48 -1.17
N ILE A 105 -8.28 -4.55 -2.08
CA ILE A 105 -7.55 -3.34 -2.51
C ILE A 105 -8.48 -2.33 -3.17
N GLU A 106 -9.41 -2.78 -4.02
CA GLU A 106 -10.41 -1.91 -4.63
C GLU A 106 -11.26 -1.21 -3.56
N GLU A 107 -11.73 -1.95 -2.59
CA GLU A 107 -12.54 -1.42 -1.50
C GLU A 107 -11.74 -0.41 -0.65
N ALA A 108 -10.49 -0.74 -0.33
CA ALA A 108 -9.63 0.15 0.43
C ALA A 108 -9.38 1.46 -0.31
N CYS A 109 -9.05 1.38 -1.59
CA CYS A 109 -8.82 2.58 -2.41
C CYS A 109 -10.07 3.46 -2.49
N ARG A 110 -11.25 2.85 -2.67
CA ARG A 110 -12.51 3.56 -2.71
C ARG A 110 -12.79 4.28 -1.39
N HIS A 111 -12.61 3.58 -0.28
CA HIS A 111 -12.85 4.13 1.07
C HIS A 111 -11.91 5.28 1.43
N LEU A 112 -10.65 5.16 1.00
CA LEU A 112 -9.58 6.11 1.33
C LEU A 112 -9.43 7.22 0.29
N ASN A 113 -10.27 7.24 -0.73
CA ASN A 113 -10.19 8.19 -1.85
C ASN A 113 -8.82 8.15 -2.54
N ILE A 114 -8.31 6.95 -2.76
CA ILE A 114 -7.09 6.71 -3.52
C ILE A 114 -7.49 6.35 -4.94
N GLU A 115 -7.06 7.17 -5.89
CA GLU A 115 -7.22 6.88 -7.30
C GLU A 115 -6.10 5.94 -7.74
N ALA A 116 -6.47 4.72 -8.14
CA ALA A 116 -5.49 3.69 -8.49
C ALA A 116 -6.07 2.69 -9.49
N ASN A 117 -5.17 2.02 -10.22
CA ASN A 117 -5.54 0.88 -11.05
C ASN A 117 -5.22 -0.40 -10.29
N ILE A 118 -6.17 -1.33 -10.27
CA ILE A 118 -5.99 -2.64 -9.67
C ILE A 118 -5.91 -3.68 -10.78
N ILE A 119 -4.81 -4.44 -10.82
CA ILE A 119 -4.52 -5.43 -11.84
C ILE A 119 -4.55 -6.80 -11.17
N CYS A 120 -5.56 -7.60 -11.50
CA CYS A 120 -5.69 -8.94 -10.94
C CYS A 120 -5.18 -9.96 -11.94
N GLY A 121 -4.10 -10.64 -11.58
CA GLY A 121 -3.48 -11.64 -12.43
C GLY A 121 -2.07 -11.95 -12.02
N ARG A 122 -1.48 -12.94 -12.69
CA ARG A 122 -0.08 -13.32 -12.45
C ARG A 122 0.83 -12.42 -13.30
N ILE A 123 1.94 -11.99 -12.72
CA ILE A 123 2.90 -11.12 -13.39
C ILE A 123 3.39 -11.73 -14.72
N GLU A 124 3.53 -13.06 -14.78
CA GLU A 124 4.03 -13.75 -15.98
C GLU A 124 3.04 -13.69 -17.15
N THR A 125 1.76 -13.49 -16.86
CA THR A 125 0.69 -13.50 -17.89
C THR A 125 0.20 -12.12 -18.26
N ILE A 126 0.65 -11.08 -17.54
CA ILE A 126 0.20 -9.72 -17.78
C ILE A 126 1.18 -9.03 -18.72
N PRO A 127 0.68 -8.34 -19.78
CA PRO A 127 1.54 -7.51 -20.62
C PRO A 127 2.28 -6.47 -19.77
N SER A 128 3.43 -6.01 -20.26
CA SER A 128 4.23 -5.05 -19.50
C SER A 128 3.40 -3.87 -18.99
N VAL A 129 3.54 -3.59 -17.70
CA VAL A 129 2.93 -2.41 -17.06
C VAL A 129 3.97 -1.32 -17.03
N ASP A 130 3.68 -0.22 -17.72
CA ASP A 130 4.57 0.94 -17.73
C ASP A 130 4.68 1.52 -16.31
N SER A 131 5.90 1.53 -15.77
CA SER A 131 6.14 1.94 -14.39
C SER A 131 7.50 2.63 -14.26
N ASP A 132 7.52 3.70 -13.48
CA ASP A 132 8.75 4.40 -13.13
C ASP A 132 9.34 3.89 -11.82
N ILE A 133 8.47 3.40 -10.93
CA ILE A 133 8.84 2.87 -9.62
C ILE A 133 8.13 1.53 -9.43
N ILE A 134 8.90 0.53 -9.05
CA ILE A 134 8.33 -0.78 -8.71
C ILE A 134 8.66 -1.07 -7.26
N VAL A 135 7.65 -1.42 -6.49
CA VAL A 135 7.79 -1.82 -5.09
C VAL A 135 7.22 -3.22 -4.90
N SER A 136 7.74 -3.92 -3.94
CA SER A 136 7.28 -5.27 -3.61
C SER A 136 7.67 -5.59 -2.18
N ARG A 137 6.87 -6.45 -1.54
CA ARG A 137 7.14 -6.92 -0.20
C ARG A 137 6.75 -8.40 -0.13
N ALA A 138 7.74 -9.25 0.18
CA ALA A 138 7.53 -10.69 0.33
C ALA A 138 6.75 -11.33 -0.83
N LEU A 139 7.12 -10.97 -2.08
CA LEU A 139 6.43 -11.45 -3.28
C LEU A 139 6.54 -12.96 -3.43
N ALA A 140 7.72 -13.53 -3.16
CA ALA A 140 8.00 -14.96 -3.27
C ALA A 140 9.17 -15.34 -2.38
N PRO A 141 9.25 -16.62 -1.97
CA PRO A 141 10.44 -17.11 -1.27
C PRO A 141 11.67 -17.01 -2.17
N LEU A 142 12.78 -16.66 -1.58
CA LEU A 142 14.06 -16.63 -2.28
C LEU A 142 14.65 -18.03 -2.38
#